data_ac27aa23ad7fc08c2a000648e610b238
#
_entry.id   ac27aa23ad7fc08c2a000648e610b238
#
_cell.length_a   1.000
_cell.length_b   1.000
_cell.length_c   1.000
_cell.angle_alpha   90.00
_cell.angle_beta   90.00
_cell.angle_gamma   90.00
#
_symmetry.space_group_name_H-M   'P 1'
#
loop_
_entity.id
_entity.type
_entity.pdbx_description
1 polymer ?
#
loop_
_entity_poly.entity_id
_entity_poly.type
_entity_poly.pdbx_seq_one_letter_code
_entity_poly.pdbx_strand_id
1 'polypeptide(L)'
;MPSIQELIKGVKSTDRASLGRAITLIESNLPDHRELAQELLAELLPASGSAHRVGITGVPGVGKSTFIETLGTKLTGLGHRVAVLTVDPTSSRTGGSILGDKTRMASLANHPSAFVRPSPTSGELGGVNRMTRETMLICEAAGFDVVLVETVGVGQS
;
A
#
# COMPACT_ATOMS: atom_id res chain seq x y z
N MET A 1 -10.30 -17.67 -9.86
CA MET A 1 -9.19 -16.75 -9.67
C MET A 1 -8.77 -16.17 -11.02
N PRO A 2 -8.58 -14.86 -11.14
CA PRO A 2 -8.15 -14.30 -12.42
C PRO A 2 -6.75 -14.76 -12.80
N SER A 3 -6.47 -14.84 -14.08
CA SER A 3 -5.15 -15.18 -14.57
C SER A 3 -4.17 -14.05 -14.26
N ILE A 4 -2.87 -14.34 -14.31
CA ILE A 4 -1.83 -13.34 -14.12
C ILE A 4 -1.98 -12.21 -15.15
N GLN A 5 -2.31 -12.53 -16.38
CA GLN A 5 -2.48 -11.51 -17.42
C GLN A 5 -3.68 -10.60 -17.13
N GLU A 6 -4.75 -11.15 -16.60
CA GLU A 6 -5.90 -10.36 -16.16
C GLU A 6 -5.56 -9.44 -14.99
N LEU A 7 -4.76 -9.93 -14.04
CA LEU A 7 -4.29 -9.11 -12.93
C LEU A 7 -3.41 -7.95 -13.42
N ILE A 8 -2.47 -8.23 -14.31
CA ILE A 8 -1.58 -7.22 -14.87
C ILE A 8 -2.39 -6.13 -15.57
N LYS A 9 -3.32 -6.55 -16.41
CA LYS A 9 -4.20 -5.62 -17.12
C LYS A 9 -5.04 -4.79 -16.16
N GLY A 10 -5.61 -5.43 -15.15
CA GLY A 10 -6.41 -4.75 -14.14
C GLY A 10 -5.62 -3.72 -13.34
N VAL A 11 -4.40 -4.06 -12.94
CA VAL A 11 -3.52 -3.12 -12.23
C VAL A 11 -3.21 -1.93 -13.12
N LYS A 12 -2.81 -2.16 -14.36
CA LYS A 12 -2.47 -1.08 -15.30
C LYS A 12 -3.66 -0.17 -15.62
N SER A 13 -4.88 -0.69 -15.52
CA SER A 13 -6.09 0.11 -15.71
C SER A 13 -6.64 0.71 -14.41
N THR A 14 -5.92 0.56 -13.32
CA THR A 14 -6.30 1.05 -11.99
C THR A 14 -7.61 0.44 -11.47
N ASP A 15 -7.83 -0.82 -11.76
CA ASP A 15 -8.96 -1.55 -11.19
C ASP A 15 -8.64 -1.90 -9.74
N ARG A 16 -9.42 -1.37 -8.78
CA ARG A 16 -9.15 -1.55 -7.35
C ARG A 16 -9.16 -3.00 -6.91
N ALA A 17 -10.06 -3.80 -7.45
CA ALA A 17 -10.13 -5.22 -7.11
C ALA A 17 -8.88 -5.96 -7.56
N SER A 18 -8.41 -5.68 -8.78
CA SER A 18 -7.17 -6.25 -9.30
C SER A 18 -5.96 -5.81 -8.51
N LEU A 19 -5.91 -4.52 -8.15
CA LEU A 19 -4.84 -3.97 -7.32
C LEU A 19 -4.77 -4.67 -5.96
N GLY A 20 -5.91 -4.84 -5.29
CA GLY A 20 -5.98 -5.55 -4.03
C GLY A 20 -5.55 -7.01 -4.15
N ARG A 21 -5.98 -7.69 -5.19
CA ARG A 21 -5.59 -9.09 -5.43
C ARG A 21 -4.11 -9.23 -5.74
N ALA A 22 -3.54 -8.30 -6.50
CA ALA A 22 -2.11 -8.28 -6.80
C ALA A 22 -1.29 -8.13 -5.52
N ILE A 23 -1.68 -7.23 -4.64
CA ILE A 23 -1.01 -7.02 -3.36
C ILE A 23 -1.15 -8.25 -2.47
N THR A 24 -2.32 -8.84 -2.40
CA THR A 24 -2.56 -10.07 -1.64
C THR A 24 -1.65 -11.21 -2.14
N LEU A 25 -1.46 -11.31 -3.45
CA LEU A 25 -0.58 -12.31 -4.04
C LEU A 25 0.87 -12.14 -3.56
N ILE A 26 1.35 -10.90 -3.51
CA ILE A 26 2.69 -10.59 -3.01
C ILE A 26 2.83 -10.93 -1.52
N GLU A 27 1.79 -10.68 -0.74
CA GLU A 27 1.79 -10.95 0.70
C GLU A 27 1.68 -12.44 1.02
N SER A 28 1.35 -13.28 0.05
CA SER A 28 1.13 -14.71 0.26
C SER A 28 2.44 -15.45 0.53
N ASN A 29 2.39 -16.38 1.46
CA ASN A 29 3.52 -17.27 1.78
C ASN A 29 3.44 -18.61 1.07
N LEU A 30 2.44 -18.83 0.24
CA LEU A 30 2.29 -20.09 -0.50
C LEU A 30 3.35 -20.19 -1.59
N PRO A 31 4.03 -21.35 -1.73
CA PRO A 31 5.10 -21.49 -2.73
C PRO A 31 4.64 -21.21 -4.16
N ASP A 32 3.46 -21.69 -4.54
CA ASP A 32 2.92 -21.47 -5.88
C ASP A 32 2.68 -19.99 -6.18
N HIS A 33 2.32 -19.23 -5.15
CA HIS A 33 2.08 -17.79 -5.29
C HIS A 33 3.38 -17.01 -5.47
N ARG A 34 4.49 -17.54 -4.99
CA ARG A 34 5.79 -16.85 -5.09
C ARG A 34 6.22 -16.68 -6.54
N GLU A 35 6.06 -17.71 -7.36
CA GLU A 35 6.38 -17.63 -8.78
C GLU A 35 5.45 -16.66 -9.51
N LEU A 36 4.15 -16.72 -9.21
CA LEU A 36 3.18 -15.83 -9.80
C LEU A 36 3.45 -14.37 -9.41
N ALA A 37 3.84 -14.13 -8.16
CA ALA A 37 4.20 -12.79 -7.69
C ALA A 37 5.43 -12.25 -8.42
N GLN A 38 6.43 -13.10 -8.66
CA GLN A 38 7.62 -12.70 -9.41
C GLN A 38 7.28 -12.33 -10.86
N GLU A 39 6.44 -13.12 -11.50
CA GLU A 39 5.97 -12.84 -12.86
C GLU A 39 5.21 -11.52 -12.91
N LEU A 40 4.30 -11.32 -11.96
CA LEU A 40 3.52 -10.07 -11.85
C LEU A 40 4.43 -8.87 -11.72
N LEU A 41 5.39 -8.92 -10.79
CA LEU A 41 6.32 -7.82 -10.55
C LEU A 41 7.20 -7.53 -11.76
N ALA A 42 7.70 -8.57 -12.43
CA ALA A 42 8.53 -8.41 -13.63
C ALA A 42 7.78 -7.65 -14.72
N GLU A 43 6.50 -7.96 -14.91
CA GLU A 43 5.67 -7.30 -15.92
C GLU A 43 5.29 -5.87 -15.54
N LEU A 44 5.14 -5.58 -14.24
CA LEU A 44 4.76 -4.25 -13.77
C LEU A 44 5.95 -3.30 -13.56
N LEU A 45 7.14 -3.84 -13.39
CA LEU A 45 8.33 -3.05 -13.08
C LEU A 45 8.60 -1.92 -14.08
N PRO A 46 8.49 -2.12 -15.40
CA PRO A 46 8.74 -1.03 -16.36
C PRO A 46 7.79 0.17 -16.21
N ALA A 47 6.60 -0.06 -15.65
CA ALA A 47 5.60 0.99 -15.45
C ALA A 47 5.70 1.66 -14.08
N SER A 48 6.68 1.27 -13.26
CA SER A 48 6.86 1.79 -11.90
C SER A 48 8.06 2.75 -11.84
N GLY A 49 8.27 3.33 -10.67
CA GLY A 49 9.49 4.10 -10.38
C GLY A 49 9.40 5.60 -10.61
N SER A 50 8.25 6.11 -11.04
CA SER A 50 8.08 7.54 -11.29
C SER A 50 7.30 8.29 -10.21
N ALA A 51 6.84 7.60 -9.17
CA ALA A 51 6.08 8.22 -8.10
C ALA A 51 6.98 8.88 -7.06
N HIS A 52 6.43 9.88 -6.39
CA HIS A 52 7.04 10.44 -5.18
C HIS A 52 6.72 9.53 -4.00
N ARG A 53 7.74 9.01 -3.36
CA ARG A 53 7.58 8.14 -2.19
C ARG A 53 7.91 8.94 -0.94
N VAL A 54 6.96 9.01 -0.01
CA VAL A 54 7.10 9.80 1.21
C VAL A 54 6.88 8.90 2.42
N GLY A 55 7.91 8.76 3.24
CA GLY A 55 7.81 8.03 4.51
C GLY A 55 7.34 8.95 5.61
N ILE A 56 6.36 8.50 6.39
CA ILE A 56 5.83 9.25 7.52
C ILE A 56 6.03 8.38 8.75
N THR A 57 6.85 8.85 9.67
CA THR A 57 7.22 8.10 10.86
C THR A 57 6.95 8.92 12.12
N GLY A 58 6.92 8.25 13.26
CA GLY A 58 6.68 8.86 14.53
C GLY A 58 6.04 7.88 15.49
N VAL A 59 6.03 8.23 16.78
CA VAL A 59 5.41 7.36 17.79
C VAL A 59 3.88 7.40 17.65
N PRO A 60 3.18 6.37 18.14
CA PRO A 60 1.71 6.38 18.13
C PRO A 60 1.16 7.60 18.89
N GLY A 61 0.07 8.15 18.39
CA GLY A 61 -0.61 9.26 19.04
C GLY A 61 -0.12 10.66 18.67
N VAL A 62 0.87 10.77 17.78
CA VAL A 62 1.37 12.12 17.38
C VAL A 62 0.58 12.73 16.22
N GLY A 63 -0.48 12.04 15.73
CA GLY A 63 -1.32 12.59 14.69
C GLY A 63 -0.93 12.21 13.27
N LYS A 64 -0.19 11.14 13.07
CA LYS A 64 0.23 10.68 11.74
C LYS A 64 -0.95 10.43 10.81
N SER A 65 -1.97 9.72 11.28
CA SER A 65 -3.15 9.40 10.45
C SER A 65 -3.91 10.66 10.05
N THR A 66 -4.04 11.62 10.96
CA THR A 66 -4.69 12.91 10.68
C THR A 66 -3.89 13.69 9.64
N PHE A 67 -2.56 13.71 9.78
CA PHE A 67 -1.68 14.37 8.83
C PHE A 67 -1.82 13.74 7.42
N ILE A 68 -1.80 12.41 7.35
CA ILE A 68 -1.93 11.68 6.07
C ILE A 68 -3.28 11.98 5.43
N GLU A 69 -4.36 11.97 6.21
CA GLU A 69 -5.70 12.28 5.72
C GLU A 69 -5.74 13.69 5.12
N THR A 70 -5.20 14.66 5.82
CA THR A 70 -5.17 16.05 5.38
C THR A 70 -4.31 16.21 4.13
N LEU A 71 -3.09 15.67 4.15
CA LEU A 71 -2.18 15.75 3.02
C LEU A 71 -2.74 15.03 1.79
N GLY A 72 -3.24 13.81 1.98
CA GLY A 72 -3.81 13.03 0.88
C GLY A 72 -5.03 13.70 0.26
N THR A 73 -5.91 14.27 1.07
CA THR A 73 -7.07 14.99 0.59
C THR A 73 -6.64 16.22 -0.23
N LYS A 74 -5.64 16.94 0.25
CA LYS A 74 -5.11 18.09 -0.48
C LYS A 74 -4.49 17.69 -1.81
N LEU A 75 -3.68 16.64 -1.81
CA LEU A 75 -3.03 16.15 -3.03
C LEU A 75 -4.03 15.65 -4.07
N THR A 76 -5.06 14.92 -3.65
CA THR A 76 -6.09 14.45 -4.57
C THR A 76 -6.89 15.61 -5.13
N GLY A 77 -7.12 16.66 -4.33
CA GLY A 77 -7.76 17.87 -4.78
C GLY A 77 -6.95 18.64 -5.82
N LEU A 78 -5.64 18.47 -5.83
CA LEU A 78 -4.73 19.07 -6.82
C LEU A 78 -4.55 18.18 -8.08
N GLY A 79 -5.23 17.05 -8.14
CA GLY A 79 -5.18 16.17 -9.30
C GLY A 79 -4.20 15.02 -9.19
N HIS A 80 -3.55 14.84 -8.03
CA HIS A 80 -2.66 13.71 -7.80
C HIS A 80 -3.44 12.45 -7.45
N ARG A 81 -2.84 11.32 -7.73
CA ARG A 81 -3.38 10.01 -7.35
C ARG A 81 -2.50 9.46 -6.24
N VAL A 82 -3.10 9.23 -5.08
CA VAL A 82 -2.37 8.98 -3.84
C VAL A 82 -2.63 7.55 -3.33
N ALA A 83 -1.59 6.79 -3.14
CA ALA A 83 -1.66 5.51 -2.44
C ALA A 83 -1.10 5.69 -1.04
N VAL A 84 -1.79 5.14 -0.04
CA VAL A 84 -1.36 5.18 1.36
C VAL A 84 -1.16 3.75 1.83
N LEU A 85 0.06 3.45 2.25
CA LEU A 85 0.41 2.15 2.81
C LEU A 85 0.70 2.32 4.29
N THR A 86 -0.05 1.64 5.12
CA THR A 86 0.18 1.66 6.57
C THR A 86 0.88 0.37 6.97
N VAL A 87 2.02 0.49 7.63
CA VAL A 87 2.83 -0.65 8.04
C VAL A 87 2.79 -0.74 9.55
N ASP A 88 1.96 -1.63 10.08
CA ASP A 88 1.74 -1.80 11.51
C ASP A 88 2.16 -3.20 11.94
N PRO A 89 3.21 -3.34 12.75
CA PRO A 89 3.67 -4.65 13.18
C PRO A 89 2.65 -5.40 14.05
N THR A 90 1.65 -4.71 14.61
CA THR A 90 0.63 -5.34 15.43
C THR A 90 -0.59 -5.78 14.63
N SER A 91 -0.75 -5.34 13.39
CA SER A 91 -1.93 -5.62 12.57
C SER A 91 -2.16 -7.11 12.34
N SER A 92 -1.09 -7.88 12.19
CA SER A 92 -1.17 -9.31 11.96
C SER A 92 -1.65 -10.09 13.19
N ARG A 93 -1.57 -9.49 14.38
CA ARG A 93 -1.95 -10.14 15.63
C ARG A 93 -3.38 -9.83 16.06
N THR A 94 -3.82 -8.61 15.84
CA THR A 94 -5.08 -8.15 16.39
C THR A 94 -6.19 -7.97 15.36
N GLY A 95 -5.84 -7.77 14.09
CA GLY A 95 -6.83 -7.46 13.05
C GLY A 95 -7.58 -6.15 13.27
N GLY A 96 -7.71 -5.72 14.49
CA GLY A 96 -8.44 -4.51 14.84
C GLY A 96 -7.76 -3.23 14.38
N SER A 97 -6.44 -3.20 14.39
CA SER A 97 -5.71 -2.02 13.93
C SER A 97 -5.89 -1.76 12.43
N ILE A 98 -6.07 -2.80 11.63
CA ILE A 98 -6.35 -2.65 10.19
C ILE A 98 -7.67 -1.93 9.99
N LEU A 99 -8.71 -2.34 10.70
CA LEU A 99 -10.03 -1.70 10.60
C LEU A 99 -9.99 -0.29 11.15
N GLY A 100 -9.26 -0.07 12.24
CA GLY A 100 -9.11 1.25 12.85
C GLY A 100 -8.44 2.23 11.89
N ASP A 101 -7.40 1.81 11.19
CA ASP A 101 -6.70 2.66 10.22
C ASP A 101 -7.61 3.03 9.06
N LYS A 102 -8.36 2.08 8.52
CA LYS A 102 -9.31 2.37 7.44
C LYS A 102 -10.41 3.32 7.91
N THR A 103 -10.90 3.14 9.14
CA THR A 103 -11.94 4.01 9.71
C THR A 103 -11.43 5.43 9.88
N ARG A 104 -10.19 5.58 10.37
CA ARG A 104 -9.59 6.91 10.57
C ARG A 104 -9.32 7.64 9.27
N MET A 105 -9.12 6.91 8.18
CA MET A 105 -8.87 7.48 6.86
C MET A 105 -10.03 7.23 5.91
N ALA A 106 -11.27 7.20 6.44
CA ALA A 106 -12.44 6.84 5.65
C ALA A 106 -12.67 7.76 4.44
N SER A 107 -12.45 9.05 4.62
CA SER A 107 -12.61 10.02 3.53
C SER A 107 -11.64 9.73 2.39
N LEU A 108 -10.37 9.51 2.72
CA LEU A 108 -9.35 9.22 1.73
C LEU A 108 -9.55 7.82 1.11
N ALA A 109 -9.90 6.83 1.94
CA ALA A 109 -10.11 5.46 1.47
C ALA A 109 -11.24 5.36 0.45
N ASN A 110 -12.22 6.24 0.52
CA ASN A 110 -13.37 6.26 -0.38
C ASN A 110 -13.18 7.22 -1.57
N HIS A 111 -12.06 7.94 -1.62
CA HIS A 111 -11.82 8.88 -2.71
C HIS A 111 -11.41 8.13 -3.99
N PRO A 112 -11.98 8.50 -5.17
CA PRO A 112 -11.67 7.78 -6.42
C PRO A 112 -10.21 7.87 -6.85
N SER A 113 -9.49 8.91 -6.42
CA SER A 113 -8.07 9.09 -6.75
C SER A 113 -7.13 8.64 -5.64
N ALA A 114 -7.64 7.91 -4.65
CA ALA A 114 -6.82 7.43 -3.54
C ALA A 114 -7.01 5.93 -3.33
N PHE A 115 -6.00 5.31 -2.71
CA PHE A 115 -6.04 3.91 -2.35
C PHE A 115 -5.33 3.76 -1.00
N VAL A 116 -6.01 3.19 -0.02
CA VAL A 116 -5.44 2.98 1.33
C VAL A 116 -5.33 1.49 1.59
N ARG A 117 -4.13 1.03 1.88
CA ARG A 117 -3.88 -0.40 2.12
C ARG A 117 -3.06 -0.62 3.38
N PRO A 118 -3.62 -1.30 4.38
CA PRO A 118 -2.81 -1.81 5.49
C PRO A 118 -1.89 -2.91 4.98
N SER A 119 -0.65 -2.90 5.41
CA SER A 119 0.34 -3.90 5.01
C SER A 119 0.99 -4.49 6.26
N PRO A 120 0.94 -5.80 6.44
CA PRO A 120 1.60 -6.44 7.58
C PRO A 120 3.12 -6.38 7.42
N THR A 121 3.83 -6.26 8.53
CA THR A 121 5.30 -6.24 8.54
C THR A 121 5.92 -7.63 8.66
N SER A 122 5.11 -8.65 8.86
CA SER A 122 5.58 -10.00 9.14
C SER A 122 6.52 -10.09 10.35
N GLY A 123 6.33 -9.16 11.29
CA GLY A 123 7.10 -9.14 12.52
C GLY A 123 8.45 -8.43 12.44
N GLU A 124 8.82 -7.89 11.31
CA GLU A 124 10.06 -7.12 11.19
C GLU A 124 9.89 -5.74 11.79
N LEU A 125 10.86 -5.33 12.57
CA LEU A 125 10.91 -3.98 13.13
C LEU A 125 11.58 -3.04 12.11
N GLY A 126 11.19 -1.77 12.17
CA GLY A 126 11.85 -0.76 11.34
C GLY A 126 11.14 -0.39 10.06
N GLY A 127 9.96 -0.88 9.87
CA GLY A 127 9.01 -0.30 8.94
C GLY A 127 8.98 -0.89 7.54
N VAL A 128 9.84 -0.49 6.64
CA VAL A 128 9.72 -0.87 5.22
C VAL A 128 10.46 -2.16 4.93
N ASN A 129 9.73 -3.23 4.68
CA ASN A 129 10.29 -4.51 4.29
C ASN A 129 10.14 -4.74 2.77
N ARG A 130 10.55 -5.94 2.31
CA ARG A 130 10.45 -6.29 0.90
C ARG A 130 9.02 -6.18 0.37
N MET A 131 8.04 -6.66 1.13
CA MET A 131 6.65 -6.65 0.69
C MET A 131 6.12 -5.22 0.53
N THR A 132 6.51 -4.31 1.41
CA THR A 132 6.13 -2.91 1.31
C THR A 132 6.70 -2.29 0.03
N ARG A 133 7.97 -2.56 -0.27
CA ARG A 133 8.60 -2.06 -1.49
C ARG A 133 7.93 -2.60 -2.74
N GLU A 134 7.61 -3.88 -2.75
CA GLU A 134 6.92 -4.50 -3.88
C GLU A 134 5.50 -3.94 -4.05
N THR A 135 4.81 -3.68 -2.94
CA THR A 135 3.49 -3.06 -2.95
C THR A 135 3.56 -1.64 -3.53
N MET A 136 4.60 -0.88 -3.18
CA MET A 136 4.81 0.44 -3.78
C MET A 136 4.97 0.36 -5.30
N LEU A 137 5.73 -0.61 -5.78
CA LEU A 137 5.91 -0.80 -7.23
C LEU A 137 4.58 -1.09 -7.92
N ILE A 138 3.73 -1.89 -7.31
CA ILE A 138 2.40 -2.19 -7.86
C ILE A 138 1.53 -0.94 -7.91
N CYS A 139 1.53 -0.15 -6.85
CA CYS A 139 0.76 1.10 -6.82
C CYS A 139 1.24 2.07 -7.88
N GLU A 140 2.56 2.19 -8.06
CA GLU A 140 3.11 3.06 -9.10
C GLU A 140 2.74 2.58 -10.51
N ALA A 141 2.78 1.27 -10.74
CA ALA A 141 2.37 0.70 -12.03
C ALA A 141 0.89 0.92 -12.29
N ALA A 142 0.07 1.02 -11.23
CA ALA A 142 -1.35 1.32 -11.35
C ALA A 142 -1.63 2.80 -11.65
N GLY A 143 -0.60 3.66 -11.60
CA GLY A 143 -0.74 5.06 -11.94
C GLY A 143 -0.82 6.01 -10.75
N PHE A 144 -0.57 5.55 -9.52
CA PHE A 144 -0.48 6.44 -8.37
C PHE A 144 0.86 7.17 -8.43
N ASP A 145 0.82 8.49 -8.42
CA ASP A 145 2.02 9.32 -8.55
C ASP A 145 2.57 9.80 -7.21
N VAL A 146 1.85 9.58 -6.11
CA VAL A 146 2.32 9.82 -4.75
C VAL A 146 2.03 8.58 -3.91
N VAL A 147 3.06 8.06 -3.26
CA VAL A 147 2.91 6.92 -2.35
C VAL A 147 3.35 7.35 -0.96
N LEU A 148 2.41 7.39 -0.03
CA LEU A 148 2.67 7.73 1.36
C LEU A 148 2.79 6.43 2.15
N VAL A 149 3.89 6.28 2.88
CA VAL A 149 4.11 5.09 3.71
C VAL A 149 4.15 5.51 5.17
N GLU A 150 3.15 5.09 5.92
CA GLU A 150 3.12 5.30 7.37
C GLU A 150 3.78 4.11 8.05
N THR A 151 4.82 4.36 8.84
CA THR A 151 5.47 3.33 9.63
C THR A 151 5.10 3.49 11.10
N VAL A 152 4.85 2.37 11.75
CA VAL A 152 4.49 2.35 13.17
C VAL A 152 5.57 1.57 13.91
N GLY A 153 5.92 2.05 15.09
CA GLY A 153 6.89 1.37 15.93
C GLY A 153 8.34 1.74 15.70
N VAL A 154 8.63 2.60 14.71
CA VAL A 154 9.99 3.08 14.49
C VAL A 154 10.38 4.02 15.62
N GLY A 155 11.50 3.76 16.26
CA GLY A 155 11.97 4.57 17.40
C GLY A 155 11.41 4.12 18.74
N GLN A 156 10.68 3.03 18.80
CA GLN A 156 10.14 2.47 20.05
C GLN A 156 10.97 1.33 20.60
N SER A 157 11.90 0.86 19.83
CA SER A 157 12.78 -0.25 20.23
C SER A 157 13.91 0.23 21.09
#